data_3eaa6d33eda2457d295de865cb0e92b8
#
_entry.id   3eaa6d33eda2457d295de865cb0e92b8
#
_cell.length_a   1.000
_cell.length_b   1.000
_cell.length_c   1.000
_cell.angle_alpha   90.00
_cell.angle_beta   90.00
_cell.angle_gamma   90.00
#
_symmetry.space_group_name_H-M   'P 1'
#
loop_
_entity.id
_entity.type
_entity.pdbx_description
1 polymer ?
#
loop_
_entity_poly.entity_id
_entity_poly.type
_entity_poly.pdbx_seq_one_letter_code
_entity_poly.pdbx_strand_id
1 'polypeptide(L)'
;MTAGTRLSTPPKLKRGTCRIVQLGGLEEVGRNMVTFEIDGKILIVDCGVLFPEEHQPGVDLILPDFDYIRDRVDDVVGIVLTHGHEDHIGAVPYLLRLRDDIPVIGSKLTLALIEAKLEEHRIKPRTRVVKEDDIVEFGPFECEFVAVNHSIPDALAVAIHTDAGTILHTGDFKMDQLPLDGRITDLRAFARLGEEGVDLFMTDSTNAEVPGFTTTEAEIGPTLERYFATAKRRIVVCLLYTSDAADDMQCVD
;
A
#
# COMPACT_ATOMS: atom_id res chain seq x y z
N MET A 1 22.99 16.33 -15.24
CA MET A 1 22.91 15.56 -14.00
C MET A 1 23.41 16.45 -12.88
N THR A 2 22.51 17.12 -12.17
CA THR A 2 22.85 17.87 -10.95
C THR A 2 23.08 16.83 -9.87
N ALA A 3 24.28 16.80 -9.27
CA ALA A 3 24.57 15.98 -8.12
C ALA A 3 23.55 16.31 -7.02
N GLY A 4 22.60 15.42 -6.75
CA GLY A 4 21.66 15.57 -5.67
C GLY A 4 22.45 15.76 -4.37
N THR A 5 22.10 16.78 -3.63
CA THR A 5 22.67 17.02 -2.30
C THR A 5 22.30 15.81 -1.44
N ARG A 6 23.26 14.95 -1.08
CA ARG A 6 23.04 13.83 -0.15
C ARG A 6 22.33 14.38 1.09
N LEU A 7 21.15 13.84 1.39
CA LEU A 7 20.47 14.20 2.63
C LEU A 7 21.41 13.85 3.80
N SER A 8 21.65 14.82 4.67
CA SER A 8 22.42 14.56 5.88
C SER A 8 21.70 13.53 6.74
N THR A 9 22.43 12.64 7.42
CA THR A 9 21.84 11.73 8.40
C THR A 9 20.93 12.51 9.34
N PRO A 10 19.65 12.10 9.49
CA PRO A 10 18.72 12.85 10.33
C PRO A 10 19.20 12.87 11.79
N PRO A 11 18.91 13.92 12.56
CA PRO A 11 19.32 14.01 13.96
C PRO A 11 18.72 12.87 14.78
N LYS A 12 19.44 12.40 15.80
CA LYS A 12 18.96 11.36 16.71
C LYS A 12 17.65 11.79 17.39
N LEU A 13 16.68 10.89 17.42
CA LEU A 13 15.41 11.12 18.10
C LEU A 13 15.57 11.13 19.63
N LYS A 14 14.74 11.91 20.30
CA LYS A 14 14.54 11.81 21.74
C LYS A 14 13.71 10.56 22.04
N ARG A 15 13.93 9.94 23.17
CA ARG A 15 13.07 8.83 23.63
C ARG A 15 11.60 9.24 23.68
N GLY A 16 10.70 8.35 23.26
CA GLY A 16 9.26 8.62 23.22
C GLY A 16 8.85 9.58 22.10
N THR A 17 9.65 9.68 21.04
CA THR A 17 9.27 10.44 19.83
C THR A 17 9.32 9.53 18.61
N CYS A 18 8.35 9.67 17.71
CA CYS A 18 8.32 9.03 16.40
C CYS A 18 8.66 10.07 15.32
N ARG A 19 9.55 9.70 14.40
CA ARG A 19 9.76 10.46 13.16
C ARG A 19 8.99 9.77 12.05
N ILE A 20 8.19 10.55 11.35
CA ILE A 20 7.41 10.10 10.20
C ILE A 20 7.94 10.82 8.99
N VAL A 21 8.31 10.06 7.95
CA VAL A 21 8.79 10.61 6.69
C VAL A 21 8.07 9.94 5.54
N GLN A 22 7.31 10.75 4.81
CA GLN A 22 6.66 10.33 3.58
C GLN A 22 7.68 10.36 2.44
N LEU A 23 7.86 9.24 1.75
CA LEU A 23 8.80 9.10 0.64
C LEU A 23 8.08 9.12 -0.73
N GLY A 24 6.77 9.13 -0.74
CA GLY A 24 5.88 9.25 -1.89
C GLY A 24 4.42 9.20 -1.45
N GLY A 25 3.47 9.50 -2.33
CA GLY A 25 2.03 9.42 -2.05
C GLY A 25 1.41 10.65 -1.37
N LEU A 26 2.12 11.78 -1.25
CA LEU A 26 1.52 13.05 -0.84
C LEU A 26 1.26 13.94 -2.04
N GLU A 27 0.03 14.49 -2.14
CA GLU A 27 -0.42 15.35 -3.25
C GLU A 27 -0.33 14.67 -4.62
N GLU A 28 -0.30 13.34 -4.65
CA GLU A 28 -0.23 12.52 -5.86
C GLU A 28 -0.93 11.18 -5.63
N VAL A 29 -1.33 10.51 -6.70
CA VAL A 29 -1.83 9.13 -6.68
C VAL A 29 -0.71 8.21 -7.14
N GLY A 30 -0.22 7.37 -6.26
CA GLY A 30 0.85 6.42 -6.57
C GLY A 30 2.11 6.58 -5.73
N ARG A 31 3.06 5.66 -5.90
CA ARG A 31 4.32 5.50 -5.17
C ARG A 31 4.20 5.68 -3.65
N ASN A 32 3.11 5.13 -3.10
CA ASN A 32 2.83 5.22 -1.67
C ASN A 32 3.95 4.57 -0.86
N MET A 33 4.56 5.34 0.03
CA MET A 33 5.59 4.86 0.94
C MET A 33 5.77 5.82 2.10
N VAL A 34 5.60 5.34 3.32
CA VAL A 34 5.87 6.09 4.55
C VAL A 34 6.78 5.31 5.48
N THR A 35 7.65 6.01 6.17
CA THR A 35 8.55 5.44 7.19
C THR A 35 8.23 5.99 8.56
N PHE A 36 8.23 5.09 9.54
CA PHE A 36 8.10 5.41 10.97
C PHE A 36 9.39 5.04 11.67
N GLU A 37 10.01 5.99 12.35
CA GLU A 37 11.26 5.76 13.06
C GLU A 37 11.11 5.98 14.56
N ILE A 38 11.48 4.97 15.36
CA ILE A 38 11.52 5.01 16.82
C ILE A 38 12.80 4.30 17.28
N ASP A 39 13.53 4.91 18.21
CA ASP A 39 14.75 4.33 18.81
C ASP A 39 15.77 3.81 17.77
N GLY A 40 15.84 4.49 16.61
CA GLY A 40 16.74 4.10 15.51
C GLY A 40 16.25 2.91 14.67
N LYS A 41 15.05 2.40 14.91
CA LYS A 41 14.41 1.36 14.09
C LYS A 41 13.38 1.98 13.17
N ILE A 42 13.27 1.44 11.95
CA ILE A 42 12.40 1.96 10.90
C ILE A 42 11.40 0.89 10.49
N LEU A 43 10.11 1.21 10.60
CA LEU A 43 9.03 0.45 9.98
C LEU A 43 8.62 1.19 8.70
N ILE A 44 8.37 0.44 7.63
CA ILE A 44 7.87 0.96 6.37
C ILE A 44 6.43 0.49 6.19
N VAL A 45 5.53 1.40 5.80
CA VAL A 45 4.18 1.06 5.34
C VAL A 45 4.07 1.42 3.87
N ASP A 46 3.78 0.40 3.07
CA ASP A 46 3.75 0.39 1.61
C ASP A 46 5.10 0.75 0.95
N CYS A 47 5.24 0.36 -0.30
CA CYS A 47 6.40 0.68 -1.13
C CYS A 47 5.97 0.52 -2.60
N GLY A 48 5.22 1.49 -3.09
CA GLY A 48 4.58 1.45 -4.39
C GLY A 48 5.33 2.19 -5.49
N VAL A 49 4.84 2.06 -6.71
CA VAL A 49 5.33 2.80 -7.87
C VAL A 49 4.32 3.85 -8.30
N LEU A 50 4.78 4.83 -9.08
CA LEU A 50 3.96 5.73 -9.86
C LEU A 50 4.28 5.48 -11.33
N PHE A 51 3.24 5.41 -12.17
CA PHE A 51 3.41 5.29 -13.61
C PHE A 51 3.68 6.66 -14.23
N PRO A 52 4.57 6.74 -15.22
CA PRO A 52 4.89 8.00 -15.85
C PRO A 52 3.71 8.55 -16.67
N GLU A 53 3.65 9.87 -16.78
CA GLU A 53 2.71 10.54 -17.65
C GLU A 53 3.23 10.65 -19.11
N GLU A 54 2.35 10.98 -20.08
CA GLU A 54 2.68 11.09 -21.50
C GLU A 54 3.86 12.02 -21.78
N HIS A 55 4.10 13.01 -20.94
CA HIS A 55 5.21 13.96 -21.10
C HIS A 55 6.56 13.45 -20.57
N GLN A 56 6.65 12.21 -20.11
CA GLN A 56 7.84 11.55 -19.55
C GLN A 56 8.32 10.37 -20.44
N PRO A 57 8.61 10.56 -21.74
CA PRO A 57 8.98 9.49 -22.63
C PRO A 57 10.28 8.80 -22.19
N GLY A 58 10.29 7.45 -22.18
CA GLY A 58 11.44 6.63 -21.80
C GLY A 58 11.58 6.44 -20.29
N VAL A 59 10.58 6.83 -19.50
CA VAL A 59 10.44 6.45 -18.08
C VAL A 59 9.42 5.32 -18.01
N ASP A 60 9.79 4.20 -17.43
CA ASP A 60 8.89 3.05 -17.25
C ASP A 60 8.16 3.11 -15.90
N LEU A 61 8.89 3.44 -14.83
CA LEU A 61 8.37 3.52 -13.47
C LEU A 61 9.02 4.67 -12.70
N ILE A 62 8.26 5.26 -11.78
CA ILE A 62 8.76 6.26 -10.84
C ILE A 62 8.71 5.63 -9.44
N LEU A 63 9.87 5.57 -8.78
CA LEU A 63 10.03 4.97 -7.46
C LEU A 63 9.94 6.04 -6.36
N PRO A 64 9.61 5.66 -5.12
CA PRO A 64 9.85 6.50 -3.94
C PRO A 64 11.32 6.87 -3.81
N ASP A 65 11.61 7.96 -3.11
CA ASP A 65 12.99 8.37 -2.84
C ASP A 65 13.62 7.55 -1.72
N PHE A 66 14.38 6.51 -2.09
CA PHE A 66 15.07 5.64 -1.14
C PHE A 66 16.31 6.27 -0.50
N ASP A 67 16.75 7.45 -0.90
CA ASP A 67 17.98 8.05 -0.35
C ASP A 67 17.89 8.29 1.15
N TYR A 68 16.68 8.54 1.68
CA TYR A 68 16.44 8.67 3.11
C TYR A 68 16.81 7.42 3.92
N ILE A 69 16.57 6.23 3.36
CA ILE A 69 16.79 4.94 4.04
C ILE A 69 18.02 4.19 3.54
N ARG A 70 18.63 4.58 2.42
CA ARG A 70 19.72 3.85 1.75
C ARG A 70 20.87 3.52 2.68
N ASP A 71 21.37 4.51 3.42
CA ASP A 71 22.49 4.35 4.34
C ASP A 71 22.04 3.79 5.72
N ARG A 72 20.74 3.48 5.88
CA ARG A 72 20.09 3.04 7.12
C ARG A 72 19.19 1.82 6.91
N VAL A 73 19.38 1.14 5.79
CA VAL A 73 18.54 -0.02 5.45
C VAL A 73 18.64 -1.14 6.50
N ASP A 74 19.75 -1.23 7.24
CA ASP A 74 19.94 -2.18 8.35
C ASP A 74 19.05 -1.86 9.58
N ASP A 75 18.55 -0.64 9.68
CA ASP A 75 17.62 -0.24 10.72
C ASP A 75 16.16 -0.59 10.39
N VAL A 76 15.87 -0.98 9.14
CA VAL A 76 14.50 -1.35 8.71
C VAL A 76 14.15 -2.70 9.33
N VAL A 77 13.08 -2.73 10.13
CA VAL A 77 12.60 -3.93 10.83
C VAL A 77 11.51 -4.69 10.10
N GLY A 78 10.84 -4.05 9.15
CA GLY A 78 9.80 -4.66 8.34
C GLY A 78 9.17 -3.71 7.34
N ILE A 79 8.51 -4.29 6.34
CA ILE A 79 7.66 -3.62 5.36
C ILE A 79 6.25 -4.17 5.54
N VAL A 80 5.31 -3.35 5.96
CA VAL A 80 3.88 -3.67 6.04
C VAL A 80 3.22 -3.23 4.74
N LEU A 81 2.54 -4.13 4.07
CA LEU A 81 1.79 -3.87 2.85
C LEU A 81 0.29 -3.86 3.16
N THR A 82 -0.36 -2.73 2.89
CA THR A 82 -1.78 -2.55 3.16
C THR A 82 -2.65 -3.37 2.21
N HIS A 83 -2.31 -3.41 0.93
CA HIS A 83 -3.00 -4.18 -0.11
C HIS A 83 -2.12 -4.36 -1.36
N GLY A 84 -2.63 -5.08 -2.36
CA GLY A 84 -1.83 -5.57 -3.48
C GLY A 84 -1.80 -4.70 -4.75
N HIS A 85 -2.23 -3.44 -4.72
CA HIS A 85 -2.11 -2.55 -5.87
C HIS A 85 -0.65 -2.12 -6.12
N GLU A 86 -0.31 -1.87 -7.38
CA GLU A 86 1.06 -1.54 -7.82
C GLU A 86 1.61 -0.28 -7.16
N ASP A 87 0.78 0.70 -6.93
CA ASP A 87 1.14 1.94 -6.25
C ASP A 87 1.36 1.78 -4.73
N HIS A 88 1.19 0.55 -4.21
CA HIS A 88 1.50 0.16 -2.83
C HIS A 88 2.58 -0.92 -2.74
N ILE A 89 2.73 -1.80 -3.75
CA ILE A 89 3.69 -2.90 -3.70
C ILE A 89 4.78 -2.85 -4.77
N GLY A 90 4.58 -2.09 -5.85
CA GLY A 90 5.39 -2.17 -7.07
C GLY A 90 6.87 -1.83 -6.90
N ALA A 91 7.24 -1.03 -5.89
CA ALA A 91 8.63 -0.67 -5.62
C ALA A 91 9.34 -1.60 -4.61
N VAL A 92 8.64 -2.55 -3.98
CA VAL A 92 9.24 -3.51 -3.03
C VAL A 92 10.44 -4.25 -3.61
N PRO A 93 10.44 -4.75 -4.87
CA PRO A 93 11.61 -5.43 -5.44
C PRO A 93 12.85 -4.54 -5.49
N TYR A 94 12.66 -3.23 -5.75
CA TYR A 94 13.76 -2.28 -5.84
C TYR A 94 14.33 -1.95 -4.45
N LEU A 95 13.48 -1.88 -3.44
CA LEU A 95 13.90 -1.70 -2.05
C LEU A 95 14.64 -2.94 -1.55
N LEU A 96 14.15 -4.15 -1.82
CA LEU A 96 14.78 -5.40 -1.40
C LEU A 96 16.11 -5.67 -2.11
N ARG A 97 16.45 -4.99 -3.20
CA ARG A 97 17.81 -5.01 -3.76
C ARG A 97 18.84 -4.31 -2.86
N LEU A 98 18.40 -3.43 -1.97
CA LEU A 98 19.29 -2.81 -0.98
C LEU A 98 19.59 -3.76 0.19
N ARG A 99 18.57 -4.53 0.62
CA ARG A 99 18.66 -5.57 1.64
C ARG A 99 17.50 -6.57 1.46
N ASP A 100 17.81 -7.79 1.10
CA ASP A 100 16.84 -8.81 0.67
C ASP A 100 16.19 -9.61 1.82
N ASP A 101 16.70 -9.47 3.04
CA ASP A 101 16.20 -10.17 4.23
C ASP A 101 15.19 -9.36 5.06
N ILE A 102 14.76 -8.17 4.60
CA ILE A 102 13.73 -7.39 5.27
C ILE A 102 12.42 -8.17 5.24
N PRO A 103 11.77 -8.41 6.41
CA PRO A 103 10.47 -9.07 6.43
C PRO A 103 9.41 -8.24 5.70
N VAL A 104 8.62 -8.90 4.84
CA VAL A 104 7.47 -8.32 4.14
C VAL A 104 6.19 -8.92 4.71
N ILE A 105 5.29 -8.06 5.17
CA ILE A 105 4.10 -8.43 5.89
C ILE A 105 2.88 -7.91 5.13
N GLY A 106 1.86 -8.74 5.00
CA GLY A 106 0.62 -8.37 4.32
C GLY A 106 -0.40 -9.48 4.34
N SER A 107 -1.57 -9.23 3.74
CA SER A 107 -2.60 -10.24 3.58
C SER A 107 -2.15 -11.35 2.61
N LYS A 108 -2.88 -12.45 2.61
CA LYS A 108 -2.52 -13.62 1.77
C LYS A 108 -2.48 -13.26 0.29
N LEU A 109 -3.46 -12.49 -0.21
CA LEU A 109 -3.50 -12.08 -1.61
C LEU A 109 -2.37 -11.09 -1.92
N THR A 110 -2.17 -10.08 -1.09
CA THR A 110 -1.10 -9.09 -1.24
C THR A 110 0.26 -9.77 -1.33
N LEU A 111 0.53 -10.74 -0.45
CA LEU A 111 1.81 -11.46 -0.48
C LEU A 111 1.94 -12.37 -1.69
N ALA A 112 0.85 -13.00 -2.16
CA ALA A 112 0.91 -13.81 -3.38
C ALA A 112 1.29 -12.97 -4.61
N LEU A 113 0.75 -11.74 -4.71
CA LEU A 113 1.08 -10.81 -5.79
C LEU A 113 2.54 -10.35 -5.72
N ILE A 114 3.01 -9.97 -4.53
CA ILE A 114 4.40 -9.51 -4.39
C ILE A 114 5.42 -10.66 -4.54
N GLU A 115 5.09 -11.86 -4.09
CA GLU A 115 5.96 -13.04 -4.28
C GLU A 115 6.18 -13.35 -5.76
N ALA A 116 5.11 -13.32 -6.59
CA ALA A 116 5.23 -13.49 -8.04
C ALA A 116 6.17 -12.44 -8.65
N LYS A 117 6.00 -11.16 -8.27
CA LYS A 117 6.85 -10.06 -8.72
C LYS A 117 8.30 -10.21 -8.26
N LEU A 118 8.53 -10.63 -7.02
CA LEU A 118 9.88 -10.84 -6.49
C LEU A 118 10.60 -12.03 -7.15
N GLU A 119 9.85 -13.05 -7.58
CA GLU A 119 10.39 -14.18 -8.35
C GLU A 119 10.97 -13.69 -9.70
N GLU A 120 10.30 -12.81 -10.42
CA GLU A 120 10.80 -12.16 -11.63
C GLU A 120 12.13 -11.42 -11.38
N HIS A 121 12.25 -10.78 -10.23
CA HIS A 121 13.46 -10.08 -9.79
C HIS A 121 14.51 -11.02 -9.17
N ARG A 122 14.24 -12.35 -9.05
CA ARG A 122 15.12 -13.36 -8.44
C ARG A 122 15.44 -13.07 -6.97
N ILE A 123 14.49 -12.45 -6.26
CA ILE A 123 14.58 -12.15 -4.82
C ILE A 123 13.71 -13.17 -4.10
N LYS A 124 14.27 -13.81 -3.07
CA LYS A 124 13.52 -14.72 -2.21
C LYS A 124 13.08 -13.98 -0.95
N PRO A 125 11.81 -13.57 -0.85
CA PRO A 125 11.36 -12.74 0.26
C PRO A 125 11.26 -13.54 1.57
N ARG A 126 11.32 -12.83 2.69
CA ARG A 126 10.88 -13.30 4.00
C ARG A 126 9.48 -12.76 4.26
N THR A 127 8.46 -13.53 3.92
CA THR A 127 7.07 -13.10 4.03
C THR A 127 6.43 -13.58 5.35
N ARG A 128 5.49 -12.79 5.85
CA ARG A 128 4.61 -13.14 6.97
C ARG A 128 3.18 -12.75 6.63
N VAL A 129 2.31 -13.75 6.50
CA VAL A 129 0.88 -13.54 6.26
C VAL A 129 0.22 -13.04 7.55
N VAL A 130 -0.62 -12.01 7.40
CA VAL A 130 -1.50 -11.46 8.44
C VAL A 130 -2.92 -11.34 7.89
N LYS A 131 -3.86 -11.21 8.80
CA LYS A 131 -5.28 -10.95 8.53
C LYS A 131 -5.81 -9.93 9.54
N GLU A 132 -7.07 -9.55 9.38
CA GLU A 132 -7.77 -8.75 10.39
C GLU A 132 -7.66 -9.35 11.78
N ASP A 133 -7.57 -8.51 12.78
CA ASP A 133 -7.41 -8.79 14.21
C ASP A 133 -6.04 -9.39 14.61
N ASP A 134 -5.14 -9.64 13.65
CA ASP A 134 -3.78 -10.04 13.99
C ASP A 134 -2.99 -8.85 14.56
N ILE A 135 -2.17 -9.14 15.57
CA ILE A 135 -1.20 -8.20 16.14
C ILE A 135 0.20 -8.75 15.94
N VAL A 136 1.11 -7.92 15.43
CA VAL A 136 2.48 -8.31 15.12
C VAL A 136 3.47 -7.27 15.62
N GLU A 137 4.48 -7.72 16.34
CA GLU A 137 5.57 -6.88 16.84
C GLU A 137 6.75 -6.82 15.86
N PHE A 138 7.29 -5.60 15.66
CA PHE A 138 8.50 -5.32 14.88
C PHE A 138 9.40 -4.37 15.65
N GLY A 139 10.25 -4.89 16.52
CA GLY A 139 11.07 -4.05 17.40
C GLY A 139 10.20 -3.17 18.30
N PRO A 140 10.26 -1.82 18.17
CA PRO A 140 9.46 -0.91 19.00
C PRO A 140 8.03 -0.66 18.46
N PHE A 141 7.61 -1.35 17.41
CA PHE A 141 6.30 -1.19 16.78
C PHE A 141 5.45 -2.42 17.03
N GLU A 142 4.24 -2.23 17.52
CA GLU A 142 3.19 -3.24 17.55
C GLU A 142 2.13 -2.85 16.51
N CYS A 143 1.90 -3.70 15.52
CA CYS A 143 1.00 -3.46 14.40
C CYS A 143 -0.25 -4.31 14.54
N GLU A 144 -1.40 -3.67 14.69
CA GLU A 144 -2.73 -4.29 14.66
C GLU A 144 -3.36 -4.06 13.29
N PHE A 145 -3.90 -5.12 12.68
CA PHE A 145 -4.47 -5.08 11.34
C PHE A 145 -5.99 -5.04 11.37
N VAL A 146 -6.57 -4.10 10.64
CA VAL A 146 -8.02 -3.86 10.58
C VAL A 146 -8.52 -4.05 9.16
N ALA A 147 -9.62 -4.79 8.99
CA ALA A 147 -10.24 -4.97 7.67
C ALA A 147 -10.74 -3.65 7.09
N VAL A 148 -10.40 -3.38 5.85
CA VAL A 148 -11.00 -2.29 5.05
C VAL A 148 -11.50 -2.84 3.72
N ASN A 149 -12.58 -2.23 3.22
CA ASN A 149 -13.06 -2.49 1.87
C ASN A 149 -12.32 -1.60 0.87
N HIS A 150 -11.88 -2.20 -0.22
CA HIS A 150 -11.24 -1.49 -1.34
C HIS A 150 -11.57 -2.21 -2.65
N SER A 151 -11.07 -1.73 -3.79
CA SER A 151 -11.28 -2.34 -5.11
C SER A 151 -10.48 -3.63 -5.33
N ILE A 152 -9.67 -4.04 -4.37
CA ILE A 152 -8.96 -5.32 -4.32
C ILE A 152 -9.30 -6.05 -3.02
N PRO A 153 -9.47 -7.39 -3.02
CA PRO A 153 -9.71 -8.15 -1.80
C PRO A 153 -8.55 -8.08 -0.79
N ASP A 154 -8.85 -8.41 0.44
CA ASP A 154 -7.88 -8.55 1.55
C ASP A 154 -7.14 -7.26 1.94
N ALA A 155 -7.64 -6.06 1.57
CA ALA A 155 -7.05 -4.81 2.00
C ALA A 155 -7.12 -4.63 3.53
N LEU A 156 -6.06 -4.05 4.12
CA LEU A 156 -5.90 -3.86 5.55
C LEU A 156 -5.47 -2.43 5.88
N ALA A 157 -6.12 -1.83 6.84
CA ALA A 157 -5.56 -0.72 7.61
C ALA A 157 -4.60 -1.27 8.68
N VAL A 158 -3.69 -0.44 9.18
CA VAL A 158 -2.78 -0.79 10.24
C VAL A 158 -2.78 0.27 11.34
N ALA A 159 -3.03 -0.14 12.58
CA ALA A 159 -2.78 0.67 13.77
C ALA A 159 -1.40 0.32 14.31
N ILE A 160 -0.54 1.31 14.42
CA ILE A 160 0.86 1.17 14.86
C ILE A 160 0.95 1.74 16.27
N HIS A 161 1.00 0.85 17.26
CA HIS A 161 1.14 1.21 18.66
C HIS A 161 2.61 1.32 19.04
N THR A 162 2.97 2.38 19.74
CA THR A 162 4.36 2.68 20.10
C THR A 162 4.44 3.44 21.43
N ASP A 163 5.62 3.52 22.02
CA ASP A 163 5.87 4.38 23.20
C ASP A 163 5.67 5.88 22.91
N ALA A 164 5.61 6.27 21.63
CA ALA A 164 5.39 7.67 21.21
C ALA A 164 3.93 7.99 20.90
N GLY A 165 3.04 7.01 20.99
CA GLY A 165 1.62 7.13 20.69
C GLY A 165 1.14 6.13 19.62
N THR A 166 -0.15 6.21 19.29
CA THR A 166 -0.82 5.35 18.31
C THR A 166 -1.03 6.08 17.00
N ILE A 167 -0.59 5.46 15.90
CA ILE A 167 -0.77 5.95 14.54
C ILE A 167 -1.72 4.99 13.83
N LEU A 168 -2.79 5.50 13.24
CA LEU A 168 -3.73 4.71 12.43
C LEU A 168 -3.58 5.09 10.95
N HIS A 169 -3.09 4.15 10.15
CA HIS A 169 -2.94 4.29 8.70
C HIS A 169 -3.98 3.44 7.99
N THR A 170 -4.88 4.07 7.22
CA THR A 170 -6.00 3.34 6.60
C THR A 170 -5.60 2.46 5.42
N GLY A 171 -4.46 2.72 4.78
CA GLY A 171 -4.28 2.32 3.39
C GLY A 171 -5.37 2.96 2.54
N ASP A 172 -5.63 2.39 1.37
CA ASP A 172 -6.75 2.80 0.53
C ASP A 172 -8.02 2.07 0.99
N PHE A 173 -9.10 2.83 1.09
CA PHE A 173 -10.37 2.26 1.55
C PHE A 173 -11.57 2.96 0.92
N LYS A 174 -12.71 2.32 1.00
CA LYS A 174 -14.01 2.88 0.68
C LYS A 174 -15.08 2.41 1.66
N MET A 175 -16.20 3.11 1.66
CA MET A 175 -17.33 2.85 2.55
C MET A 175 -18.48 2.16 1.81
N ASP A 176 -18.16 1.17 0.95
CA ASP A 176 -19.18 0.37 0.29
C ASP A 176 -19.86 -0.57 1.28
N GLN A 177 -21.18 -0.52 1.38
CA GLN A 177 -21.98 -1.36 2.26
C GLN A 177 -22.45 -2.65 1.60
N LEU A 178 -22.24 -2.79 0.28
CA LEU A 178 -22.62 -3.95 -0.54
C LEU A 178 -21.44 -4.39 -1.42
N PRO A 179 -20.27 -4.65 -0.84
CA PRO A 179 -19.10 -5.09 -1.61
C PRO A 179 -19.35 -6.50 -2.19
N LEU A 180 -18.73 -6.79 -3.34
CA LEU A 180 -18.91 -8.07 -4.03
C LEU A 180 -18.37 -9.26 -3.24
N ASP A 181 -17.32 -9.08 -2.47
CA ASP A 181 -16.70 -10.10 -1.63
C ASP A 181 -17.34 -10.22 -0.24
N GLY A 182 -18.30 -9.34 0.08
CA GLY A 182 -18.99 -9.28 1.37
C GLY A 182 -18.15 -8.69 2.52
N ARG A 183 -16.93 -8.20 2.24
CA ARG A 183 -16.01 -7.66 3.23
C ARG A 183 -16.16 -6.16 3.35
N ILE A 184 -16.80 -5.69 4.40
CA ILE A 184 -16.97 -4.27 4.69
C ILE A 184 -15.81 -3.72 5.55
N THR A 185 -15.61 -2.41 5.52
CA THR A 185 -14.67 -1.75 6.44
C THR A 185 -15.15 -1.92 7.88
N ASP A 186 -14.27 -2.43 8.76
CA ASP A 186 -14.58 -2.70 10.18
C ASP A 186 -14.62 -1.40 11.01
N LEU A 187 -15.76 -0.72 10.94
CA LEU A 187 -16.00 0.50 11.71
C LEU A 187 -15.99 0.26 13.24
N ARG A 188 -16.19 -0.98 13.72
CA ARG A 188 -16.09 -1.30 15.15
C ARG A 188 -14.65 -1.16 15.63
N ALA A 189 -13.69 -1.73 14.87
CA ALA A 189 -12.28 -1.61 15.20
C ALA A 189 -11.84 -0.13 15.15
N PHE A 190 -12.26 0.63 14.12
CA PHE A 190 -11.99 2.07 14.05
C PHE A 190 -12.56 2.84 15.24
N ALA A 191 -13.82 2.55 15.65
CA ALA A 191 -14.43 3.19 16.81
C ALA A 191 -13.68 2.85 18.11
N ARG A 192 -13.31 1.58 18.31
CA ARG A 192 -12.51 1.16 19.48
C ARG A 192 -11.17 1.87 19.53
N LEU A 193 -10.41 1.89 18.42
CA LEU A 193 -9.14 2.61 18.34
C LEU A 193 -9.30 4.10 18.63
N GLY A 194 -10.40 4.71 18.13
CA GLY A 194 -10.72 6.11 18.42
C GLY A 194 -11.04 6.37 19.90
N GLU A 195 -11.69 5.42 20.58
CA GLU A 195 -11.98 5.50 22.03
C GLU A 195 -10.71 5.29 22.88
N GLU A 196 -9.81 4.40 22.46
CA GLU A 196 -8.51 4.15 23.09
C GLU A 196 -7.55 5.33 22.90
N GLY A 197 -7.68 6.07 21.82
CA GLY A 197 -6.92 7.27 21.47
C GLY A 197 -5.95 7.05 20.30
N VAL A 198 -6.12 7.82 19.24
CA VAL A 198 -5.26 7.88 18.08
C VAL A 198 -4.56 9.23 18.05
N ASP A 199 -3.22 9.22 18.12
CA ASP A 199 -2.41 10.46 18.11
C ASP A 199 -2.24 11.02 16.69
N LEU A 200 -2.18 10.14 15.69
CA LEU A 200 -2.12 10.51 14.28
C LEU A 200 -3.00 9.59 13.44
N PHE A 201 -3.89 10.20 12.66
CA PHE A 201 -4.73 9.53 11.68
C PHE A 201 -4.24 9.87 10.27
N MET A 202 -3.77 8.85 9.55
CA MET A 202 -3.33 8.93 8.15
C MET A 202 -4.37 8.22 7.30
N THR A 203 -5.06 8.97 6.44
CA THR A 203 -6.21 8.45 5.70
C THR A 203 -6.10 8.73 4.21
N ASP A 204 -6.59 7.79 3.41
CA ASP A 204 -6.90 8.01 2.00
C ASP A 204 -7.84 9.20 1.84
N SER A 205 -7.54 10.05 0.88
CA SER A 205 -8.33 11.24 0.57
C SER A 205 -8.55 11.43 -0.94
N THR A 206 -8.38 10.39 -1.73
CA THR A 206 -8.38 10.41 -3.19
C THR A 206 -9.62 11.12 -3.78
N ASN A 207 -10.81 10.86 -3.24
CA ASN A 207 -12.06 11.47 -3.69
C ASN A 207 -12.67 12.44 -2.65
N ALA A 208 -11.88 12.98 -1.73
CA ALA A 208 -12.39 13.81 -0.63
C ALA A 208 -13.10 15.10 -1.12
N GLU A 209 -12.72 15.62 -2.28
CA GLU A 209 -13.33 16.81 -2.87
C GLU A 209 -14.50 16.52 -3.83
N VAL A 210 -14.78 15.23 -4.12
CA VAL A 210 -15.86 14.83 -5.04
C VAL A 210 -17.18 14.79 -4.27
N PRO A 211 -18.15 15.68 -4.58
CA PRO A 211 -19.43 15.69 -3.88
C PRO A 211 -20.29 14.49 -4.25
N GLY A 212 -21.06 13.98 -3.28
CA GLY A 212 -22.01 12.88 -3.49
C GLY A 212 -21.57 11.59 -2.79
N PHE A 213 -22.11 10.48 -3.27
CA PHE A 213 -21.86 9.15 -2.75
C PHE A 213 -21.30 8.27 -3.86
N THR A 214 -20.34 7.42 -3.52
CA THR A 214 -19.84 6.39 -4.45
C THR A 214 -20.89 5.29 -4.60
N THR A 215 -21.19 4.94 -5.86
CA THR A 215 -22.07 3.81 -6.20
C THR A 215 -21.43 2.50 -5.71
N THR A 216 -22.25 1.59 -5.17
CA THR A 216 -21.78 0.28 -4.72
C THR A 216 -21.28 -0.58 -5.89
N GLU A 217 -20.28 -1.41 -5.67
CA GLU A 217 -19.76 -2.37 -6.65
C GLU A 217 -20.84 -3.35 -7.15
N ALA A 218 -21.81 -3.68 -6.32
CA ALA A 218 -22.91 -4.56 -6.71
C ALA A 218 -23.70 -4.05 -7.93
N GLU A 219 -23.70 -2.73 -8.20
CA GLU A 219 -24.39 -2.14 -9.34
C GLU A 219 -23.60 -2.27 -10.67
N ILE A 220 -22.32 -2.60 -10.60
CA ILE A 220 -21.46 -2.76 -11.79
C ILE A 220 -21.85 -4.03 -12.56
N GLY A 221 -22.11 -5.14 -11.84
CA GLY A 221 -22.46 -6.44 -12.43
C GLY A 221 -23.59 -6.37 -13.47
N PRO A 222 -24.78 -5.87 -13.13
CA PRO A 222 -25.91 -5.74 -14.08
C PRO A 222 -25.57 -4.86 -15.30
N THR A 223 -24.72 -3.88 -15.12
CA THR A 223 -24.27 -3.00 -16.21
C THR A 223 -23.37 -3.77 -17.19
N LEU A 224 -22.40 -4.53 -16.69
CA LEU A 224 -21.53 -5.39 -17.49
C LEU A 224 -22.33 -6.48 -18.21
N GLU A 225 -23.23 -7.18 -17.50
CA GLU A 225 -24.12 -8.20 -18.08
C GLU A 225 -24.92 -7.64 -19.27
N ARG A 226 -25.47 -6.44 -19.14
CA ARG A 226 -26.19 -5.78 -20.22
C ARG A 226 -25.29 -5.51 -21.42
N TYR A 227 -24.07 -5.02 -21.22
CA TYR A 227 -23.13 -4.79 -22.31
C TYR A 227 -22.71 -6.10 -22.98
N PHE A 228 -22.42 -7.14 -22.21
CA PHE A 228 -22.05 -8.45 -22.74
C PHE A 228 -23.19 -9.09 -23.53
N ALA A 229 -24.41 -9.05 -23.01
CA ALA A 229 -25.58 -9.60 -23.67
C ALA A 229 -25.95 -8.88 -24.98
N THR A 230 -25.61 -7.61 -25.13
CA THR A 230 -25.96 -6.80 -26.30
C THR A 230 -24.83 -6.68 -27.33
N ALA A 231 -23.63 -7.13 -26.97
CA ALA A 231 -22.46 -7.08 -27.84
C ALA A 231 -22.67 -7.96 -29.09
N LYS A 232 -22.43 -7.40 -30.27
CA LYS A 232 -22.53 -8.11 -31.55
C LYS A 232 -21.22 -8.60 -32.11
N ARG A 233 -20.11 -8.26 -31.43
CA ARG A 233 -18.74 -8.56 -31.83
C ARG A 233 -17.94 -8.95 -30.59
N ARG A 234 -16.66 -9.25 -30.78
CA ARG A 234 -15.71 -9.56 -29.69
C ARG A 234 -15.73 -8.49 -28.62
N ILE A 235 -15.72 -8.92 -27.36
CA ILE A 235 -15.59 -8.05 -26.19
C ILE A 235 -14.12 -8.07 -25.78
N VAL A 236 -13.55 -6.89 -25.61
CA VAL A 236 -12.20 -6.72 -25.07
C VAL A 236 -12.33 -6.00 -23.74
N VAL A 237 -11.88 -6.63 -22.67
CA VAL A 237 -11.80 -6.03 -21.33
C VAL A 237 -10.35 -5.69 -21.07
N CYS A 238 -10.06 -4.40 -20.94
CA CYS A 238 -8.72 -3.93 -20.55
C CYS A 238 -8.72 -3.66 -19.06
N LEU A 239 -7.83 -4.34 -18.36
CA LEU A 239 -7.63 -4.17 -16.92
C LEU A 239 -6.26 -3.52 -16.72
N LEU A 240 -6.21 -2.42 -16.04
CA LEU A 240 -4.95 -1.80 -15.59
C LEU A 240 -4.50 -2.50 -14.31
N TYR A 241 -3.78 -3.62 -14.46
CA TYR A 241 -3.45 -4.46 -13.31
C TYR A 241 -1.95 -4.73 -13.14
N THR A 242 -1.18 -4.71 -14.20
CA THR A 242 0.25 -5.03 -14.20
C THR A 242 1.07 -4.06 -15.04
N SER A 243 2.38 -4.21 -14.99
CA SER A 243 3.33 -3.35 -15.66
C SER A 243 3.37 -3.45 -17.19
N ASP A 244 2.66 -4.41 -17.79
CA ASP A 244 2.58 -4.59 -19.24
C ASP A 244 1.12 -4.70 -19.71
N ALA A 245 0.64 -3.64 -20.37
CA ALA A 245 -0.70 -3.59 -20.95
C ALA A 245 -0.95 -4.66 -22.04
N ALA A 246 0.10 -5.30 -22.57
CA ALA A 246 -0.02 -6.38 -23.56
C ALA A 246 -0.39 -7.70 -22.90
N ASP A 247 0.04 -7.94 -21.65
CA ASP A 247 -0.28 -9.14 -20.88
C ASP A 247 -1.68 -9.07 -20.26
N ASP A 248 -2.26 -7.86 -20.13
CA ASP A 248 -3.55 -7.62 -19.48
C ASP A 248 -4.77 -7.75 -20.39
N MET A 249 -4.58 -7.98 -21.67
CA MET A 249 -5.70 -8.17 -22.60
C MET A 249 -6.25 -9.59 -22.55
N GLN A 250 -7.25 -9.82 -21.73
CA GLN A 250 -8.07 -11.05 -21.83
C GLN A 250 -9.12 -10.87 -22.91
N CYS A 251 -8.92 -11.57 -24.03
CA CYS A 251 -9.93 -11.70 -25.07
C CYS A 251 -10.85 -12.88 -24.73
N VAL A 252 -12.14 -12.62 -24.55
CA VAL A 252 -13.18 -13.66 -24.44
C VAL A 252 -13.86 -13.73 -25.79
N ASP A 253 -13.79 -14.90 -26.45
CA ASP A 253 -14.50 -15.17 -27.72
C ASP A 253 -16.00 -15.41 -27.47
#